data_27619f20df6c559dfaebcf3870788781
#
_entry.id   27619f20df6c559dfaebcf3870788781
#
_cell.length_a   1.000
_cell.length_b   1.000
_cell.length_c   1.000
_cell.angle_alpha   90.00
_cell.angle_beta   90.00
_cell.angle_gamma   90.00
#
_symmetry.space_group_name_H-M   'P 1'
#
loop_
_entity.id
_entity.type
_entity.pdbx_description
1 polymer ?
#
loop_
_entity_poly.entity_id
_entity_poly.type
_entity_poly.pdbx_seq_one_letter_code
_entity_poly.pdbx_strand_id
1 'polypeptide(L)'
;LDEGRSDAEILDFMEQSHYVSEEKALLGIDIAKRERDLLKEIHYEGGYSLYIGIPFCPTTCLYCSFTSYPIAAFRRQVDAYVDAVIKEMDYVAENFQDKVLDTVYIGGGTPTTLEPEQLDRLITALKSKFDFSTVKEFTVEAGRADSITREKLEVLHRHRVSRISVNPQTMKQETLDIIGRKASVEQVLTAYRLAREVGFDNINM
;
A
#
# COMPACT_ATOMS: atom_id res chain seq x y z
N LEU A 1 -24.02 -14.28 1.64
CA LEU A 1 -24.57 -13.04 1.05
C LEU A 1 -24.83 -13.23 -0.44
N ASP A 2 -23.87 -13.69 -1.22
CA ASP A 2 -24.00 -13.83 -2.68
C ASP A 2 -24.96 -14.96 -3.10
N GLU A 3 -25.17 -15.95 -2.24
CA GLU A 3 -26.20 -17.00 -2.38
C GLU A 3 -27.61 -16.52 -2.04
N GLY A 4 -27.79 -15.24 -1.66
CA GLY A 4 -29.10 -14.68 -1.33
C GLY A 4 -29.64 -15.04 0.05
N ARG A 5 -28.83 -15.65 0.93
CA ARG A 5 -29.24 -15.95 2.31
C ARG A 5 -29.47 -14.66 3.10
N SER A 6 -30.49 -14.68 3.95
CA SER A 6 -30.74 -13.60 4.91
C SER A 6 -29.67 -13.56 6.01
N ASP A 7 -29.53 -12.41 6.69
CA ASP A 7 -28.62 -12.26 7.82
C ASP A 7 -28.89 -13.30 8.92
N ALA A 8 -30.15 -13.60 9.18
CA ALA A 8 -30.55 -14.60 10.18
C ALA A 8 -30.10 -16.02 9.81
N GLU A 9 -30.23 -16.41 8.53
CA GLU A 9 -29.74 -17.70 8.02
C GLU A 9 -28.23 -17.81 8.04
N ILE A 10 -27.52 -16.69 7.75
CA ILE A 10 -26.05 -16.63 7.82
C ILE A 10 -25.61 -16.75 9.28
N LEU A 11 -26.27 -16.03 10.20
CA LEU A 11 -25.99 -16.06 11.61
C LEU A 11 -26.13 -17.50 12.17
N ASP A 12 -27.28 -18.13 11.95
CA ASP A 12 -27.53 -19.50 12.38
C ASP A 12 -26.47 -20.48 11.81
N PHE A 13 -26.15 -20.36 10.52
CA PHE A 13 -25.11 -21.17 9.88
C PHE A 13 -23.74 -20.98 10.55
N MET A 14 -23.33 -19.73 10.82
CA MET A 14 -22.05 -19.42 11.45
C MET A 14 -21.97 -19.94 12.88
N GLU A 15 -23.06 -19.83 13.65
CA GLU A 15 -23.12 -20.34 15.01
C GLU A 15 -23.10 -21.88 15.04
N GLN A 16 -23.95 -22.53 14.25
CA GLN A 16 -24.12 -24.00 14.30
C GLN A 16 -22.96 -24.75 13.62
N SER A 17 -22.43 -24.22 12.51
CA SER A 17 -21.42 -24.94 11.72
C SER A 17 -19.99 -24.52 12.03
N HIS A 18 -19.77 -23.29 12.51
CA HIS A 18 -18.45 -22.72 12.73
C HIS A 18 -18.20 -22.28 14.18
N TYR A 19 -19.17 -22.43 15.07
CA TYR A 19 -19.06 -22.07 16.48
C TYR A 19 -18.66 -20.61 16.72
N VAL A 20 -19.06 -19.71 15.80
CA VAL A 20 -18.80 -18.27 15.88
C VAL A 20 -19.84 -17.65 16.81
N SER A 21 -19.44 -16.75 17.72
CA SER A 21 -20.40 -16.02 18.55
C SER A 21 -21.26 -15.08 17.70
N GLU A 22 -22.50 -14.84 18.13
CA GLU A 22 -23.44 -13.92 17.49
C GLU A 22 -22.80 -12.57 17.17
N GLU A 23 -22.10 -11.95 18.13
CA GLU A 23 -21.42 -10.66 17.97
C GLU A 23 -20.42 -10.69 16.81
N LYS A 24 -19.60 -11.72 16.69
CA LYS A 24 -18.61 -11.86 15.62
C LYS A 24 -19.25 -12.16 14.28
N ALA A 25 -20.31 -12.96 14.26
CA ALA A 25 -21.04 -13.27 13.05
C ALA A 25 -21.72 -12.02 12.48
N LEU A 26 -22.38 -11.22 13.32
CA LEU A 26 -23.00 -9.94 12.94
C LEU A 26 -21.96 -8.94 12.42
N LEU A 27 -20.80 -8.83 13.10
CA LEU A 27 -19.70 -7.99 12.64
C LEU A 27 -19.20 -8.45 11.25
N GLY A 28 -19.02 -9.75 11.05
CA GLY A 28 -18.61 -10.32 9.76
C GLY A 28 -19.62 -10.03 8.65
N ILE A 29 -20.92 -10.14 8.94
CA ILE A 29 -21.99 -9.81 7.98
C ILE A 29 -21.94 -8.32 7.60
N ASP A 30 -21.79 -7.41 8.58
CA ASP A 30 -21.70 -5.96 8.33
C ASP A 30 -20.47 -5.61 7.48
N ILE A 31 -19.30 -6.18 7.81
CA ILE A 31 -18.07 -5.99 7.02
C ILE A 31 -18.27 -6.49 5.59
N ALA A 32 -18.78 -7.70 5.39
CA ALA A 32 -18.98 -8.27 4.07
C ALA A 32 -19.99 -7.48 3.21
N LYS A 33 -21.01 -6.86 3.83
CA LYS A 33 -21.93 -5.96 3.13
C LYS A 33 -21.22 -4.69 2.66
N ARG A 34 -20.40 -4.09 3.52
CA ARG A 34 -19.61 -2.89 3.17
C ARG A 34 -18.59 -3.18 2.07
N GLU A 35 -17.88 -4.30 2.17
CA GLU A 35 -16.94 -4.73 1.12
C GLU A 35 -17.64 -4.93 -0.22
N ARG A 36 -18.80 -5.59 -0.22
CA ARG A 36 -19.59 -5.79 -1.43
C ARG A 36 -20.05 -4.46 -2.05
N ASP A 37 -20.41 -3.47 -1.23
CA ASP A 37 -20.79 -2.16 -1.74
C ASP A 37 -19.60 -1.40 -2.35
N LEU A 38 -18.41 -1.50 -1.74
CA LEU A 38 -17.17 -0.95 -2.30
C LEU A 38 -16.77 -1.64 -3.61
N LEU A 39 -16.90 -2.97 -3.68
CA LEU A 39 -16.58 -3.74 -4.88
C LEU A 39 -17.48 -3.41 -6.09
N LYS A 40 -18.68 -2.85 -5.88
CA LYS A 40 -19.54 -2.37 -6.98
C LYS A 40 -18.95 -1.17 -7.72
N GLU A 41 -18.02 -0.45 -7.10
CA GLU A 41 -17.38 0.72 -7.71
C GLU A 41 -16.17 0.37 -8.59
N ILE A 42 -15.72 -0.89 -8.58
CA ILE A 42 -14.61 -1.40 -9.38
C ILE A 42 -15.10 -2.38 -10.45
N HIS A 43 -14.26 -2.61 -11.46
CA HIS A 43 -14.57 -3.53 -12.56
C HIS A 43 -14.19 -4.96 -12.18
N TYR A 44 -14.93 -5.58 -11.24
CA TYR A 44 -14.57 -6.87 -10.63
C TYR A 44 -14.23 -7.98 -11.63
N GLU A 45 -14.97 -8.09 -12.75
CA GLU A 45 -14.73 -9.13 -13.77
C GLU A 45 -13.75 -8.69 -14.88
N GLY A 46 -13.75 -7.42 -15.24
CA GLY A 46 -12.99 -6.86 -16.35
C GLY A 46 -11.83 -5.96 -15.94
N GLY A 47 -11.64 -5.74 -14.64
CA GLY A 47 -10.59 -4.90 -14.07
C GLY A 47 -9.42 -5.67 -13.50
N TYR A 48 -8.39 -4.93 -13.11
CA TYR A 48 -7.23 -5.44 -12.38
C TYR A 48 -6.64 -4.38 -11.45
N SER A 49 -5.88 -4.84 -10.47
CA SER A 49 -5.06 -4.01 -9.59
C SER A 49 -3.59 -4.23 -9.91
N LEU A 50 -2.81 -3.15 -10.00
CA LEU A 50 -1.38 -3.23 -10.25
C LEU A 50 -0.61 -3.05 -8.96
N TYR A 51 0.20 -4.05 -8.59
CA TYR A 51 1.12 -3.98 -7.47
C TYR A 51 2.55 -3.85 -7.96
N ILE A 52 3.27 -2.85 -7.45
CA ILE A 52 4.69 -2.60 -7.71
C ILE A 52 5.47 -2.79 -6.42
N GLY A 53 6.33 -3.80 -6.38
CA GLY A 53 7.15 -4.11 -5.21
C GLY A 53 8.48 -3.36 -5.22
N ILE A 54 8.81 -2.65 -4.14
CA ILE A 54 10.14 -2.06 -3.91
C ILE A 54 10.83 -2.86 -2.80
N PRO A 55 11.86 -3.66 -3.11
CA PRO A 55 12.42 -4.63 -2.15
C PRO A 55 13.42 -4.02 -1.18
N PHE A 56 13.58 -2.71 -1.18
CA PHE A 56 14.58 -2.03 -0.35
C PHE A 56 13.95 -1.50 0.94
N CYS A 57 14.73 -1.59 2.05
CA CYS A 57 14.38 -1.02 3.34
C CYS A 57 15.57 -0.27 3.94
N PRO A 58 15.36 0.71 4.85
CA PRO A 58 16.46 1.31 5.59
C PRO A 58 17.24 0.25 6.39
N THR A 59 16.51 -0.65 7.06
CA THR A 59 17.02 -1.83 7.80
C THR A 59 15.98 -2.93 7.75
N THR A 60 16.40 -4.20 7.94
CA THR A 60 15.49 -5.32 8.11
C THR A 60 14.94 -5.35 9.53
N CYS A 61 13.62 -5.38 9.67
CA CYS A 61 12.96 -5.52 10.97
C CYS A 61 12.98 -6.97 11.44
N LEU A 62 13.10 -7.21 12.75
CA LEU A 62 13.24 -8.55 13.35
C LEU A 62 12.10 -9.51 12.95
N TYR A 63 10.88 -9.01 12.81
CA TYR A 63 9.69 -9.80 12.50
C TYR A 63 9.39 -9.92 11.01
N CYS A 64 10.18 -9.27 10.13
CA CYS A 64 9.84 -9.14 8.71
C CYS A 64 10.12 -10.43 7.95
N SER A 65 9.09 -10.96 7.28
CA SER A 65 9.17 -12.11 6.37
C SER A 65 9.17 -11.71 4.89
N PHE A 66 9.01 -10.42 4.58
CA PHE A 66 9.07 -9.92 3.21
C PHE A 66 10.50 -9.79 2.71
N THR A 67 10.65 -9.76 1.38
CA THR A 67 11.91 -9.40 0.74
C THR A 67 12.29 -7.98 1.14
N SER A 68 13.36 -7.84 1.92
CA SER A 68 13.83 -6.54 2.40
C SER A 68 15.35 -6.49 2.35
N TYR A 69 15.87 -5.80 1.34
CA TYR A 69 17.30 -5.57 1.18
C TYR A 69 17.69 -4.24 1.81
N PRO A 70 18.67 -4.20 2.75
CA PRO A 70 19.16 -2.95 3.31
C PRO A 70 19.68 -2.02 2.21
N ILE A 71 19.05 -0.86 2.03
CA ILE A 71 19.36 0.09 0.95
C ILE A 71 20.84 0.48 0.91
N ALA A 72 21.50 0.55 2.07
CA ALA A 72 22.92 0.90 2.15
C ALA A 72 23.83 -0.07 1.37
N ALA A 73 23.48 -1.37 1.33
CA ALA A 73 24.23 -2.38 0.60
C ALA A 73 23.90 -2.41 -0.90
N PHE A 74 22.70 -1.97 -1.28
CA PHE A 74 22.18 -2.10 -2.64
C PHE A 74 22.04 -0.77 -3.39
N ARG A 75 22.47 0.35 -2.81
CA ARG A 75 22.29 1.71 -3.36
C ARG A 75 22.70 1.83 -4.83
N ARG A 76 23.77 1.15 -5.25
CA ARG A 76 24.26 1.17 -6.64
C ARG A 76 23.39 0.40 -7.62
N GLN A 77 22.47 -0.44 -7.13
CA GLN A 77 21.61 -1.30 -7.95
C GLN A 77 20.19 -0.75 -8.08
N VAL A 78 19.85 0.29 -7.30
CA VAL A 78 18.48 0.84 -7.26
C VAL A 78 18.03 1.35 -8.61
N ASP A 79 18.89 2.09 -9.34
CA ASP A 79 18.54 2.60 -10.67
C ASP A 79 18.30 1.48 -11.67
N ALA A 80 19.14 0.47 -11.68
CA ALA A 80 18.97 -0.71 -12.54
C ALA A 80 17.68 -1.50 -12.16
N TYR A 81 17.35 -1.54 -10.87
CA TYR A 81 16.09 -2.14 -10.43
C TYR A 81 14.88 -1.35 -10.93
N VAL A 82 14.90 -0.02 -10.80
CA VAL A 82 13.81 0.84 -11.31
C VAL A 82 13.66 0.68 -12.82
N ASP A 83 14.76 0.60 -13.57
CA ASP A 83 14.75 0.35 -15.02
C ASP A 83 14.12 -1.02 -15.36
N ALA A 84 14.43 -2.06 -14.58
CA ALA A 84 13.85 -3.38 -14.75
C ALA A 84 12.32 -3.37 -14.49
N VAL A 85 11.88 -2.71 -13.42
CA VAL A 85 10.45 -2.54 -13.11
C VAL A 85 9.73 -1.80 -14.24
N ILE A 86 10.32 -0.71 -14.75
CA ILE A 86 9.75 0.04 -15.89
C ILE A 86 9.61 -0.85 -17.14
N LYS A 87 10.56 -1.75 -17.37
CA LYS A 87 10.49 -2.72 -18.46
C LYS A 87 9.40 -3.78 -18.22
N GLU A 88 9.22 -4.24 -16.99
CA GLU A 88 8.11 -5.14 -16.64
C GLU A 88 6.74 -4.47 -16.84
N MET A 89 6.64 -3.16 -16.55
CA MET A 89 5.42 -2.39 -16.84
C MET A 89 5.06 -2.38 -18.32
N ASP A 90 6.05 -2.33 -19.24
CA ASP A 90 5.78 -2.42 -20.68
C ASP A 90 5.08 -3.73 -21.02
N TYR A 91 5.59 -4.85 -20.49
CA TYR A 91 4.98 -6.17 -20.71
C TYR A 91 3.55 -6.23 -20.16
N VAL A 92 3.31 -5.70 -18.95
CA VAL A 92 1.96 -5.68 -18.36
C VAL A 92 1.03 -4.81 -19.21
N ALA A 93 1.47 -3.61 -19.60
CA ALA A 93 0.65 -2.70 -20.40
C ALA A 93 0.26 -3.32 -21.76
N GLU A 94 1.17 -4.07 -22.38
CA GLU A 94 0.89 -4.77 -23.66
C GLU A 94 -0.10 -5.93 -23.50
N ASN A 95 -0.06 -6.64 -22.36
CA ASN A 95 -0.88 -7.85 -22.16
C ASN A 95 -2.23 -7.61 -21.47
N PHE A 96 -2.49 -6.40 -20.96
CA PHE A 96 -3.71 -6.03 -20.24
C PHE A 96 -4.48 -4.87 -20.90
N GLN A 97 -4.34 -4.69 -22.23
CA GLN A 97 -4.94 -3.58 -22.96
C GLN A 97 -6.48 -3.60 -22.96
N ASP A 98 -7.07 -4.78 -22.84
CA ASP A 98 -8.52 -5.03 -22.80
C ASP A 98 -9.09 -4.99 -21.37
N LYS A 99 -8.26 -4.68 -20.37
CA LYS A 99 -8.62 -4.65 -18.96
C LYS A 99 -8.61 -3.23 -18.41
N VAL A 100 -9.42 -2.98 -17.40
CA VAL A 100 -9.51 -1.68 -16.72
C VAL A 100 -8.60 -1.69 -15.50
N LEU A 101 -7.71 -0.70 -15.38
CA LEU A 101 -6.89 -0.53 -14.18
C LEU A 101 -7.71 0.17 -13.10
N ASP A 102 -8.09 -0.56 -12.05
CA ASP A 102 -8.90 -0.02 -10.95
C ASP A 102 -8.06 0.58 -9.81
N THR A 103 -6.97 -0.07 -9.43
CA THR A 103 -6.12 0.42 -8.34
C THR A 103 -4.65 0.22 -8.63
N VAL A 104 -3.82 1.08 -8.04
CA VAL A 104 -2.37 0.97 -8.08
C VAL A 104 -1.82 1.01 -6.67
N TYR A 105 -0.92 0.09 -6.36
CA TYR A 105 -0.27 -0.01 -5.06
C TYR A 105 1.24 -0.16 -5.23
N ILE A 106 2.01 0.78 -4.69
CA ILE A 106 3.47 0.68 -4.60
C ILE A 106 3.83 0.35 -3.15
N GLY A 107 4.36 -0.84 -2.94
CA GLY A 107 4.64 -1.37 -1.61
C GLY A 107 5.88 -2.26 -1.57
N GLY A 108 5.88 -3.24 -0.68
CA GLY A 108 6.95 -4.24 -0.53
C GLY A 108 7.82 -4.02 0.69
N GLY A 109 9.09 -3.67 0.51
CA GLY A 109 9.96 -3.27 1.60
C GLY A 109 9.60 -1.87 2.09
N THR A 110 10.12 -0.84 1.42
CA THR A 110 9.80 0.56 1.74
C THR A 110 10.00 1.43 0.50
N PRO A 111 8.94 1.78 -0.23
CA PRO A 111 9.04 2.61 -1.45
C PRO A 111 9.77 3.93 -1.25
N THR A 112 9.62 4.56 -0.09
CA THR A 112 10.30 5.81 0.25
C THR A 112 11.80 5.66 0.55
N THR A 113 12.40 4.47 0.36
CA THR A 113 13.86 4.31 0.27
C THR A 113 14.40 4.81 -1.06
N LEU A 114 13.56 4.88 -2.09
CA LEU A 114 13.91 5.52 -3.36
C LEU A 114 14.14 7.02 -3.14
N GLU A 115 15.10 7.58 -3.86
CA GLU A 115 15.32 9.03 -3.87
C GLU A 115 14.20 9.75 -4.66
N PRO A 116 13.98 11.06 -4.44
CA PRO A 116 12.91 11.81 -5.10
C PRO A 116 12.89 11.63 -6.63
N GLU A 117 14.04 11.66 -7.26
CA GLU A 117 14.18 11.52 -8.71
C GLU A 117 13.82 10.11 -9.18
N GLN A 118 14.14 9.09 -8.39
CA GLN A 118 13.79 7.70 -8.69
C GLN A 118 12.28 7.45 -8.55
N LEU A 119 11.66 8.01 -7.51
CA LEU A 119 10.19 7.99 -7.33
C LEU A 119 9.49 8.70 -8.49
N ASP A 120 9.96 9.89 -8.84
CA ASP A 120 9.40 10.69 -9.94
C ASP A 120 9.48 9.91 -11.27
N ARG A 121 10.66 9.35 -11.58
CA ARG A 121 10.89 8.54 -12.78
C ARG A 121 9.98 7.32 -12.84
N LEU A 122 9.86 6.55 -11.74
CA LEU A 122 9.03 5.37 -11.66
C LEU A 122 7.55 5.71 -11.89
N ILE A 123 7.04 6.73 -11.20
CA ILE A 123 5.62 7.10 -11.29
C ILE A 123 5.31 7.78 -12.63
N THR A 124 6.24 8.55 -13.19
CA THR A 124 6.08 9.13 -14.54
C THR A 124 5.98 8.01 -15.58
N ALA A 125 6.86 7.02 -15.53
CA ALA A 125 6.81 5.86 -16.41
C ALA A 125 5.50 5.08 -16.25
N LEU A 126 5.06 4.84 -15.02
CA LEU A 126 3.78 4.19 -14.71
C LEU A 126 2.61 4.92 -15.38
N LYS A 127 2.51 6.23 -15.18
CA LYS A 127 1.41 7.05 -15.73
C LYS A 127 1.45 7.23 -17.25
N SER A 128 2.62 7.05 -17.86
CA SER A 128 2.75 7.09 -19.32
C SER A 128 2.30 5.80 -20.01
N LYS A 129 2.24 4.68 -19.27
CA LYS A 129 1.95 3.35 -19.80
C LYS A 129 0.53 2.87 -19.49
N PHE A 130 -0.08 3.37 -18.43
CA PHE A 130 -1.40 2.95 -17.95
C PHE A 130 -2.38 4.13 -17.90
N ASP A 131 -3.65 3.84 -18.21
CA ASP A 131 -4.72 4.83 -18.08
C ASP A 131 -5.13 5.00 -16.61
N PHE A 132 -4.84 6.17 -16.07
CA PHE A 132 -5.20 6.54 -14.70
C PHE A 132 -6.59 7.18 -14.57
N SER A 133 -7.34 7.36 -15.64
CA SER A 133 -8.68 7.96 -15.60
C SER A 133 -9.68 7.11 -14.82
N THR A 134 -9.47 5.80 -14.79
CA THR A 134 -10.32 4.82 -14.11
C THR A 134 -9.81 4.44 -12.71
N VAL A 135 -8.56 4.80 -12.37
CA VAL A 135 -7.95 4.43 -11.09
C VAL A 135 -8.67 5.06 -9.91
N LYS A 136 -9.25 4.23 -9.04
CA LYS A 136 -9.99 4.63 -7.85
C LYS A 136 -9.09 4.94 -6.66
N GLU A 137 -8.02 4.18 -6.50
CA GLU A 137 -7.03 4.40 -5.45
C GLU A 137 -5.61 4.21 -6.00
N PHE A 138 -4.74 5.18 -5.72
CA PHE A 138 -3.32 5.07 -5.93
C PHE A 138 -2.60 5.21 -4.59
N THR A 139 -2.13 4.08 -4.06
CA THR A 139 -1.47 4.00 -2.75
C THR A 139 0.04 3.85 -2.90
N VAL A 140 0.79 4.56 -2.06
CA VAL A 140 2.24 4.37 -1.90
C VAL A 140 2.57 4.20 -0.42
N GLU A 141 3.25 3.10 -0.08
CA GLU A 141 3.74 2.89 1.28
C GLU A 141 4.89 3.86 1.60
N ALA A 142 4.67 4.70 2.61
CA ALA A 142 5.69 5.47 3.30
C ALA A 142 5.89 4.91 4.72
N GLY A 143 5.96 3.58 4.82
CA GLY A 143 5.82 2.83 6.07
C GLY A 143 6.95 3.03 7.09
N ARG A 144 8.02 3.74 6.74
CA ARG A 144 9.20 3.97 7.58
C ARG A 144 9.45 5.46 7.73
N ALA A 145 9.23 6.01 8.91
CA ALA A 145 9.44 7.44 9.21
C ALA A 145 10.88 7.90 8.94
N ASP A 146 11.87 7.00 9.11
CA ASP A 146 13.29 7.25 8.83
C ASP A 146 13.65 7.30 7.32
N SER A 147 12.68 7.04 6.44
CA SER A 147 12.83 7.14 4.98
C SER A 147 11.99 8.26 4.35
N ILE A 148 11.16 8.94 5.15
CA ILE A 148 10.27 10.01 4.69
C ILE A 148 11.03 11.34 4.70
N THR A 149 10.98 12.07 3.60
CA THR A 149 11.42 13.47 3.49
C THR A 149 10.35 14.33 2.83
N ARG A 150 10.43 15.65 3.00
CA ARG A 150 9.50 16.60 2.36
C ARG A 150 9.50 16.44 0.84
N GLU A 151 10.68 16.37 0.24
CA GLU A 151 10.87 16.26 -1.20
C GLU A 151 10.19 14.99 -1.76
N LYS A 152 10.32 13.86 -1.07
CA LYS A 152 9.65 12.60 -1.45
C LYS A 152 8.14 12.72 -1.37
N LEU A 153 7.61 13.29 -0.29
CA LEU A 153 6.18 13.53 -0.14
C LEU A 153 5.64 14.49 -1.21
N GLU A 154 6.38 15.56 -1.54
CA GLU A 154 6.02 16.50 -2.60
C GLU A 154 5.99 15.83 -3.99
N VAL A 155 6.92 14.91 -4.27
CA VAL A 155 6.88 14.08 -5.49
C VAL A 155 5.60 13.25 -5.51
N LEU A 156 5.29 12.52 -4.45
CA LEU A 156 4.08 11.68 -4.38
C LEU A 156 2.80 12.53 -4.52
N HIS A 157 2.75 13.68 -3.84
CA HIS A 157 1.61 14.58 -3.92
C HIS A 157 1.44 15.20 -5.32
N ARG A 158 2.52 15.64 -5.96
CA ARG A 158 2.52 16.15 -7.34
C ARG A 158 1.99 15.09 -8.32
N HIS A 159 2.30 13.83 -8.09
CA HIS A 159 1.77 12.72 -8.87
C HIS A 159 0.34 12.29 -8.46
N ARG A 160 -0.33 13.04 -7.57
CA ARG A 160 -1.68 12.75 -7.11
C ARG A 160 -1.84 11.33 -6.55
N VAL A 161 -0.84 10.89 -5.78
CA VAL A 161 -0.99 9.70 -4.95
C VAL A 161 -2.13 9.96 -3.97
N SER A 162 -3.17 9.12 -4.01
CA SER A 162 -4.41 9.36 -3.26
C SER A 162 -4.33 8.91 -1.80
N ARG A 163 -3.40 7.97 -1.50
CA ARG A 163 -3.22 7.41 -0.17
C ARG A 163 -1.77 7.09 0.09
N ILE A 164 -1.30 7.36 1.29
CA ILE A 164 -0.02 6.89 1.80
C ILE A 164 -0.19 6.13 3.12
N SER A 165 0.79 5.32 3.50
CA SER A 165 0.84 4.72 4.83
C SER A 165 2.05 5.24 5.61
N VAL A 166 1.84 5.56 6.89
CA VAL A 166 2.92 5.86 7.85
C VAL A 166 2.79 4.89 9.01
N ASN A 167 3.57 3.82 9.03
CA ASN A 167 3.37 2.71 9.95
C ASN A 167 4.29 2.83 11.18
N PRO A 168 3.78 3.22 12.35
CA PRO A 168 4.57 3.29 13.58
C PRO A 168 4.98 1.91 14.08
N GLN A 169 4.17 0.87 13.82
CA GLN A 169 4.22 -0.47 14.41
C GLN A 169 3.89 -0.46 15.91
N THR A 170 4.42 0.50 16.65
CA THR A 170 4.16 0.75 18.06
C THR A 170 4.58 2.18 18.41
N MET A 171 4.00 2.73 19.47
CA MET A 171 4.39 4.01 20.05
C MET A 171 5.23 3.83 21.32
N LYS A 172 5.85 2.65 21.53
CA LYS A 172 6.79 2.36 22.60
C LYS A 172 8.20 2.31 22.05
N GLN A 173 9.07 3.26 22.46
CA GLN A 173 10.44 3.36 21.95
C GLN A 173 11.24 2.07 22.19
N GLU A 174 11.17 1.51 23.39
CA GLU A 174 11.83 0.25 23.73
C GLU A 174 11.49 -0.88 22.74
N THR A 175 10.21 -1.00 22.36
CA THR A 175 9.76 -2.00 21.39
C THR A 175 10.30 -1.71 19.98
N LEU A 176 10.33 -0.42 19.56
CA LEU A 176 10.92 -0.02 18.28
C LEU A 176 12.40 -0.42 18.20
N ASP A 177 13.15 -0.21 19.29
CA ASP A 177 14.57 -0.56 19.37
C ASP A 177 14.76 -2.08 19.25
N ILE A 178 13.96 -2.87 19.97
CA ILE A 178 13.99 -4.35 19.93
C ILE A 178 13.72 -4.89 18.53
N ILE A 179 12.70 -4.35 17.82
CA ILE A 179 12.32 -4.84 16.48
C ILE A 179 13.21 -4.27 15.35
N GLY A 180 14.22 -3.47 15.69
CA GLY A 180 15.18 -2.94 14.72
C GLY A 180 14.67 -1.73 13.91
N ARG A 181 13.65 -1.02 14.40
CA ARG A 181 13.21 0.24 13.81
C ARG A 181 13.97 1.40 14.44
N LYS A 182 14.81 2.06 13.63
CA LYS A 182 15.68 3.17 14.13
C LYS A 182 14.92 4.49 14.32
N ALA A 183 13.74 4.63 13.73
CA ALA A 183 12.93 5.83 13.90
C ALA A 183 12.41 5.95 15.34
N SER A 184 12.53 7.14 15.93
CA SER A 184 11.90 7.43 17.21
C SER A 184 10.40 7.66 17.06
N VAL A 185 9.66 7.54 18.18
CA VAL A 185 8.23 7.89 18.24
C VAL A 185 8.00 9.33 17.75
N GLU A 186 8.86 10.27 18.13
CA GLU A 186 8.74 11.67 17.69
C GLU A 186 8.98 11.82 16.18
N GLN A 187 9.90 11.04 15.60
CA GLN A 187 10.09 11.03 14.14
C GLN A 187 8.84 10.51 13.40
N VAL A 188 8.14 9.50 13.95
CA VAL A 188 6.87 9.02 13.38
C VAL A 188 5.81 10.12 13.38
N LEU A 189 5.64 10.82 14.50
CA LEU A 189 4.71 11.95 14.62
C LEU A 189 5.08 13.09 13.67
N THR A 190 6.36 13.39 13.56
CA THR A 190 6.88 14.43 12.65
C THR A 190 6.61 14.06 11.18
N ALA A 191 6.86 12.80 10.79
CA ALA A 191 6.58 12.31 9.44
C ALA A 191 5.08 12.40 9.10
N TYR A 192 4.21 12.06 10.06
CA TYR A 192 2.77 12.20 9.89
C TYR A 192 2.36 13.67 9.69
N ARG A 193 2.83 14.58 10.57
CA ARG A 193 2.53 16.02 10.46
C ARG A 193 3.02 16.57 9.13
N LEU A 194 4.24 16.20 8.72
CA LEU A 194 4.82 16.60 7.45
C LEU A 194 3.97 16.14 6.25
N ALA A 195 3.46 14.92 6.28
CA ALA A 195 2.56 14.40 5.26
C ALA A 195 1.25 15.21 5.18
N ARG A 196 0.66 15.57 6.35
CA ARG A 196 -0.51 16.45 6.41
C ARG A 196 -0.22 17.85 5.86
N GLU A 197 0.93 18.44 6.20
CA GLU A 197 1.37 19.75 5.69
C GLU A 197 1.55 19.77 4.17
N VAL A 198 2.06 18.68 3.58
CA VAL A 198 2.21 18.55 2.12
C VAL A 198 0.86 18.39 1.42
N GLY A 199 -0.19 17.97 2.15
CA GLY A 199 -1.56 17.92 1.63
C GLY A 199 -2.15 16.52 1.54
N PHE A 200 -1.57 15.50 2.20
CA PHE A 200 -2.17 14.17 2.26
C PHE A 200 -3.30 14.12 3.30
N ASP A 201 -4.51 13.84 2.84
CA ASP A 201 -5.69 13.66 3.69
C ASP A 201 -5.95 12.18 4.03
N ASN A 202 -5.61 11.26 3.14
CA ASN A 202 -5.77 9.83 3.35
C ASN A 202 -4.42 9.20 3.76
N ILE A 203 -4.20 9.08 5.06
CA ILE A 203 -2.98 8.51 5.65
C ILE A 203 -3.38 7.33 6.53
N ASN A 204 -2.94 6.13 6.16
CA ASN A 204 -3.07 4.92 6.98
C ASN A 204 -1.91 4.86 8.00
N MET A 205 -2.25 4.63 9.28
CA MET A 205 -1.28 4.49 10.37
C MET A 205 -1.38 3.13 11.06
#